data_01310c986e26d3f3d2d5ed7b408f2356
#
_entry.id   01310c986e26d3f3d2d5ed7b408f2356
#
_cell.length_a   1.000
_cell.length_b   1.000
_cell.length_c   1.000
_cell.angle_alpha   90.00
_cell.angle_beta   90.00
_cell.angle_gamma   90.00
#
_symmetry.space_group_name_H-M   'P 1'
#
loop_
_entity.id
_entity.type
_entity.pdbx_description
1 polymer ?
#
loop_
_entity_poly.entity_id
_entity_poly.type
_entity_poly.pdbx_seq_one_letter_code
_entity_poly.pdbx_strand_id
1 'polypeptide(L)'
;MTNYYPNIPSPAFILEEKLLRKNLEKLSFVSKEAGVSIILALKGYALWKSFPLVSQYLAGATASSLAEAKLCVDYMGSKAHTFAPVYAPEEFDEIARCSSHITFNSLSQFEKYKDICKQYGVSVGCLCKVHRDCR
;
A
#
# COMPACT_ATOMS: atom_id res chain seq x y z
N MET A 1 -24.56 -8.82 26.57
CA MET A 1 -23.63 -7.94 25.81
C MET A 1 -24.37 -6.64 25.49
N THR A 2 -23.90 -5.53 26.02
CA THR A 2 -24.51 -4.22 25.76
C THR A 2 -24.16 -3.81 24.33
N ASN A 3 -25.17 -3.67 23.47
CA ASN A 3 -24.95 -3.17 22.09
C ASN A 3 -24.67 -1.67 22.16
N TYR A 4 -23.40 -1.28 22.02
CA TYR A 4 -22.99 0.13 22.03
C TYR A 4 -23.52 0.93 20.83
N TYR A 5 -24.00 0.25 19.78
CA TYR A 5 -24.45 0.87 18.52
C TYR A 5 -25.83 0.29 18.13
N PRO A 6 -26.91 0.63 18.88
CA PRO A 6 -28.21 0.00 18.69
C PRO A 6 -28.85 0.23 17.32
N ASN A 7 -28.41 1.27 16.60
CA ASN A 7 -28.93 1.62 15.28
C ASN A 7 -28.12 1.02 14.10
N ILE A 8 -27.08 0.20 14.40
CA ILE A 8 -26.29 -0.42 13.35
C ILE A 8 -26.68 -1.90 13.23
N PRO A 9 -27.07 -2.36 12.02
CA PRO A 9 -27.42 -3.76 11.81
C PRO A 9 -26.21 -4.66 12.05
N SER A 10 -26.45 -5.81 12.68
CA SER A 10 -25.41 -6.83 12.93
C SER A 10 -25.55 -7.96 11.89
N PRO A 11 -24.44 -8.52 11.36
CA PRO A 11 -23.03 -8.20 11.68
C PRO A 11 -22.53 -6.95 10.94
N ALA A 12 -21.72 -6.11 11.59
CA ALA A 12 -21.09 -4.93 10.99
C ALA A 12 -19.69 -4.68 11.57
N PHE A 13 -18.78 -4.18 10.73
CA PHE A 13 -17.53 -3.57 11.18
C PHE A 13 -17.75 -2.07 11.40
N ILE A 14 -17.33 -1.57 12.56
CA ILE A 14 -17.48 -0.18 12.94
C ILE A 14 -16.10 0.45 13.04
N LEU A 15 -15.89 1.54 12.31
CA LEU A 15 -14.71 2.37 12.44
C LEU A 15 -15.06 3.62 13.25
N GLU A 16 -14.39 3.79 14.39
CA GLU A 16 -14.45 5.02 15.17
C GLU A 16 -13.40 6.02 14.65
N GLU A 17 -13.84 7.04 13.92
CA GLU A 17 -12.92 8.03 13.33
C GLU A 17 -12.01 8.71 14.37
N LYS A 18 -12.56 9.01 15.57
CA LYS A 18 -11.77 9.62 16.65
C LYS A 18 -10.59 8.75 17.08
N LEU A 19 -10.78 7.43 17.16
CA LEU A 19 -9.71 6.50 17.51
C LEU A 19 -8.72 6.32 16.37
N LEU A 20 -9.21 6.26 15.14
CA LEU A 20 -8.35 6.24 13.96
C LEU A 20 -7.45 7.47 13.93
N ARG A 21 -8.01 8.67 14.08
CA ARG A 21 -7.26 9.93 14.10
C ARG A 21 -6.17 9.93 15.16
N LYS A 22 -6.49 9.52 16.39
CA LYS A 22 -5.52 9.41 17.49
C LYS A 22 -4.36 8.45 17.16
N ASN A 23 -4.65 7.34 16.47
CA ASN A 23 -3.62 6.41 16.04
C ASN A 23 -2.75 6.99 14.91
N LEU A 24 -3.36 7.68 13.95
CA LEU A 24 -2.66 8.35 12.86
C LEU A 24 -1.74 9.48 13.36
N GLU A 25 -2.18 10.24 14.35
CA GLU A 25 -1.35 11.27 15.02
C GLU A 25 -0.09 10.66 15.64
N LYS A 26 -0.22 9.49 16.30
CA LYS A 26 0.94 8.78 16.86
C LYS A 26 1.90 8.30 15.76
N LEU A 27 1.38 7.73 14.68
CA LEU A 27 2.20 7.30 13.56
C LEU A 27 2.92 8.48 12.89
N SER A 28 2.23 9.61 12.70
CA SER A 28 2.82 10.82 12.17
C SER A 28 3.91 11.37 13.08
N PHE A 29 3.71 11.34 14.40
CA PHE A 29 4.73 11.73 15.38
C PHE A 29 5.98 10.84 15.25
N VAL A 30 5.81 9.51 15.26
CA VAL A 30 6.93 8.56 15.10
C VAL A 30 7.65 8.78 13.76
N SER A 31 6.90 8.98 12.67
CA SER A 31 7.46 9.27 11.35
C SER A 31 8.38 10.49 11.37
N LYS A 32 7.95 11.56 12.02
CA LYS A 32 8.72 12.81 12.14
C LYS A 32 9.96 12.65 13.01
N GLU A 33 9.82 12.05 14.20
CA GLU A 33 10.93 11.87 15.14
C GLU A 33 12.02 10.94 14.58
N ALA A 34 11.62 9.88 13.85
CA ALA A 34 12.55 8.93 13.27
C ALA A 34 13.10 9.37 11.91
N GLY A 35 12.57 10.44 11.30
CA GLY A 35 12.96 10.88 9.95
C GLY A 35 12.63 9.84 8.85
N VAL A 36 11.56 9.06 9.03
CA VAL A 36 11.14 8.00 8.07
C VAL A 36 9.73 8.25 7.54
N SER A 37 9.44 7.75 6.36
CA SER A 37 8.08 7.76 5.81
C SER A 37 7.34 6.50 6.21
N ILE A 38 6.17 6.65 6.85
CA ILE A 38 5.26 5.54 7.14
C ILE A 38 4.17 5.52 6.08
N ILE A 39 3.92 4.34 5.50
CA ILE A 39 2.90 4.11 4.47
C ILE A 39 1.90 3.03 4.92
N LEU A 40 0.66 3.15 4.46
CA LEU A 40 -0.43 2.23 4.79
C LEU A 40 -0.29 0.91 4.01
N ALA A 41 -0.43 -0.24 4.67
CA ALA A 41 -0.50 -1.54 4.00
C ALA A 41 -1.97 -1.89 3.69
N LEU A 42 -2.38 -1.82 2.41
CA LEU A 42 -3.79 -2.04 2.02
C LEU A 42 -4.27 -3.46 2.32
N LYS A 43 -3.41 -4.46 2.22
CA LYS A 43 -3.76 -5.84 2.62
C LYS A 43 -4.18 -5.96 4.09
N GLY A 44 -3.78 -5.03 4.95
CA GLY A 44 -4.17 -4.99 6.37
C GLY A 44 -5.33 -4.02 6.64
N TYR A 45 -5.47 -2.99 5.82
CA TYR A 45 -6.50 -1.98 6.00
C TYR A 45 -6.82 -1.30 4.66
N ALA A 46 -7.97 -1.64 4.08
CA ALA A 46 -8.41 -1.12 2.79
C ALA A 46 -9.78 -0.41 2.86
N LEU A 47 -10.13 0.18 4.00
CA LEU A 47 -11.36 0.96 4.14
C LEU A 47 -11.20 2.31 3.42
N TRP A 48 -11.38 2.29 2.11
CA TRP A 48 -11.13 3.41 1.19
C TRP A 48 -11.85 4.71 1.54
N LYS A 49 -13.04 4.64 2.16
CA LYS A 49 -13.76 5.84 2.63
C LYS A 49 -13.01 6.65 3.68
N SER A 50 -12.06 6.03 4.40
CA SER A 50 -11.21 6.72 5.38
C SER A 50 -9.89 7.24 4.80
N PHE A 51 -9.56 6.91 3.55
CA PHE A 51 -8.28 7.28 2.94
C PHE A 51 -8.02 8.79 2.87
N PRO A 52 -9.02 9.67 2.61
CA PRO A 52 -8.82 11.11 2.69
C PRO A 52 -8.36 11.61 4.07
N LEU A 53 -8.75 10.91 5.14
CA LEU A 53 -8.23 11.19 6.47
C LEU A 53 -6.83 10.61 6.65
N VAL A 54 -6.59 9.36 6.24
CA VAL A 54 -5.31 8.67 6.37
C VAL A 54 -4.19 9.40 5.63
N SER A 55 -4.46 9.91 4.43
CA SER A 55 -3.49 10.63 3.60
C SER A 55 -2.99 11.96 4.20
N GLN A 56 -3.68 12.50 5.21
CA GLN A 56 -3.22 13.68 5.94
C GLN A 56 -2.06 13.37 6.90
N TYR A 57 -1.86 12.10 7.24
CA TYR A 57 -0.90 11.65 8.25
C TYR A 57 0.17 10.70 7.72
N LEU A 58 -0.15 9.89 6.72
CA LEU A 58 0.75 8.89 6.14
C LEU A 58 1.18 9.28 4.74
N ALA A 59 2.40 8.88 4.37
CA ALA A 59 3.05 9.31 3.13
C ALA A 59 2.54 8.59 1.87
N GLY A 60 1.61 7.64 1.99
CA GLY A 60 1.08 6.86 0.88
C GLY A 60 0.64 5.46 1.31
N ALA A 61 0.54 4.52 0.37
CA ALA A 61 0.18 3.14 0.67
C ALA A 61 0.93 2.11 -0.19
N THR A 62 0.96 0.86 0.33
CA THR A 62 1.43 -0.30 -0.45
C THR A 62 0.25 -0.98 -1.10
N ALA A 63 0.45 -1.48 -2.33
CA ALA A 63 -0.50 -2.29 -3.06
C ALA A 63 0.08 -3.66 -3.39
N SER A 64 -0.77 -4.69 -3.41
CA SER A 64 -0.41 -6.07 -3.77
C SER A 64 -1.19 -6.57 -5.00
N SER A 65 -1.99 -5.71 -5.61
CA SER A 65 -2.77 -5.98 -6.82
C SER A 65 -3.04 -4.69 -7.58
N LEU A 66 -3.51 -4.82 -8.82
CA LEU A 66 -3.98 -3.67 -9.61
C LEU A 66 -5.13 -2.93 -8.92
N ALA A 67 -6.08 -3.66 -8.35
CA ALA A 67 -7.22 -3.05 -7.65
C ALA A 67 -6.77 -2.19 -6.47
N GLU A 68 -5.80 -2.68 -5.66
CA GLU A 68 -5.22 -1.90 -4.56
C GLU A 68 -4.43 -0.69 -5.06
N ALA A 69 -3.67 -0.84 -6.16
CA ALA A 69 -2.93 0.29 -6.75
C ALA A 69 -3.87 1.40 -7.24
N LYS A 70 -5.00 1.04 -7.84
CA LYS A 70 -6.07 1.98 -8.21
C LYS A 70 -6.66 2.69 -6.98
N LEU A 71 -6.92 1.97 -5.89
CA LEU A 71 -7.39 2.60 -4.65
C LEU A 71 -6.44 3.67 -4.11
N CYS A 72 -5.12 3.48 -4.26
CA CYS A 72 -4.15 4.51 -3.87
C CYS A 72 -4.31 5.78 -4.71
N VAL A 73 -4.45 5.63 -6.03
CA VAL A 73 -4.60 6.77 -6.94
C VAL A 73 -5.94 7.47 -6.70
N ASP A 74 -7.03 6.70 -6.66
CA ASP A 74 -8.39 7.24 -6.67
C ASP A 74 -8.80 7.88 -5.33
N TYR A 75 -8.33 7.33 -4.20
CA TYR A 75 -8.81 7.73 -2.88
C TYR A 75 -7.74 8.28 -1.93
N MET A 76 -6.45 7.96 -2.13
CA MET A 76 -5.36 8.57 -1.35
C MET A 76 -4.69 9.73 -2.09
N GLY A 77 -4.94 9.88 -3.40
CA GLY A 77 -4.31 10.90 -4.24
C GLY A 77 -2.80 10.70 -4.41
N SER A 78 -2.31 9.47 -4.25
CA SER A 78 -0.90 9.12 -4.37
C SER A 78 -0.70 7.84 -5.17
N LYS A 79 0.44 7.71 -5.85
CA LYS A 79 0.84 6.46 -6.49
C LYS A 79 1.28 5.43 -5.44
N ALA A 80 1.00 4.16 -5.71
CA ALA A 80 1.29 3.06 -4.81
C ALA A 80 2.77 2.68 -4.75
N HIS A 81 3.19 2.09 -3.61
CA HIS A 81 4.35 1.23 -3.53
C HIS A 81 3.88 -0.22 -3.74
N THR A 82 4.12 -0.78 -4.92
CA THR A 82 3.52 -2.06 -5.30
C THR A 82 4.49 -3.21 -5.14
N PHE A 83 4.03 -4.26 -4.47
CA PHE A 83 4.71 -5.54 -4.37
C PHE A 83 3.71 -6.69 -4.49
N ALA A 84 3.92 -7.55 -5.48
CA ALA A 84 3.22 -8.83 -5.62
C ALA A 84 4.22 -9.96 -5.91
N PRO A 85 3.97 -11.18 -5.43
CA PRO A 85 4.84 -12.33 -5.75
C PRO A 85 4.92 -12.60 -7.25
N VAL A 86 3.82 -12.36 -7.97
CA VAL A 86 3.71 -12.51 -9.42
C VAL A 86 2.88 -11.35 -9.97
N TYR A 87 3.27 -10.83 -11.12
CA TYR A 87 2.51 -9.84 -11.87
C TYR A 87 1.93 -10.47 -13.13
N ALA A 88 0.62 -10.29 -13.33
CA ALA A 88 -0.07 -10.70 -14.55
C ALA A 88 0.39 -9.77 -15.71
N PRO A 89 0.86 -10.33 -16.84
CA PRO A 89 1.39 -9.51 -17.94
C PRO A 89 0.39 -8.50 -18.48
N GLU A 90 -0.87 -8.86 -18.55
CA GLU A 90 -1.98 -8.06 -19.05
C GLU A 90 -2.33 -6.87 -18.14
N GLU A 91 -2.00 -6.94 -16.85
CA GLU A 91 -2.26 -5.87 -15.87
C GLU A 91 -1.04 -4.99 -15.61
N PHE A 92 0.17 -5.43 -16.00
CA PHE A 92 1.41 -4.82 -15.53
C PHE A 92 1.58 -3.38 -16.00
N ASP A 93 1.17 -3.05 -17.21
CA ASP A 93 1.24 -1.67 -17.72
C ASP A 93 0.43 -0.71 -16.84
N GLU A 94 -0.78 -1.11 -16.47
CA GLU A 94 -1.64 -0.29 -15.61
C GLU A 94 -1.13 -0.25 -14.16
N ILE A 95 -0.59 -1.36 -13.64
CA ILE A 95 0.10 -1.38 -12.34
C ILE A 95 1.25 -0.38 -12.32
N ALA A 96 2.10 -0.38 -13.36
CA ALA A 96 3.23 0.55 -13.45
C ALA A 96 2.76 2.01 -13.48
N ARG A 97 1.69 2.31 -14.20
CA ARG A 97 1.10 3.65 -14.25
C ARG A 97 0.60 4.13 -12.89
N CYS A 98 0.01 3.22 -12.10
CA CYS A 98 -0.51 3.51 -10.75
C CYS A 98 0.55 3.47 -9.65
N SER A 99 1.80 3.09 -9.97
CA SER A 99 2.85 2.90 -8.98
C SER A 99 3.94 3.98 -9.06
N SER A 100 4.45 4.39 -7.91
CA SER A 100 5.69 5.17 -7.77
C SER A 100 6.90 4.27 -7.57
N HIS A 101 6.68 3.11 -6.92
CA HIS A 101 7.69 2.10 -6.63
C HIS A 101 7.11 0.73 -6.92
N ILE A 102 7.92 -0.14 -7.55
CA ILE A 102 7.59 -1.54 -7.77
C ILE A 102 8.73 -2.40 -7.25
N THR A 103 8.40 -3.38 -6.41
CA THR A 103 9.37 -4.36 -5.94
C THR A 103 9.15 -5.68 -6.64
N PHE A 104 10.19 -6.21 -7.27
CA PHE A 104 10.17 -7.51 -7.94
C PHE A 104 10.63 -8.63 -7.00
N ASN A 105 10.02 -9.79 -7.14
CA ASN A 105 10.34 -10.99 -6.36
C ASN A 105 11.51 -11.80 -6.94
N SER A 106 11.96 -11.47 -8.15
CA SER A 106 13.08 -12.13 -8.82
C SER A 106 13.70 -11.25 -9.91
N LEU A 107 14.95 -11.54 -10.26
CA LEU A 107 15.62 -10.88 -11.37
C LEU A 107 14.92 -11.13 -12.70
N SER A 108 14.36 -12.33 -12.93
CA SER A 108 13.61 -12.63 -14.15
C SER A 108 12.36 -11.76 -14.31
N GLN A 109 11.64 -11.47 -13.21
CA GLN A 109 10.53 -10.50 -13.26
C GLN A 109 11.05 -9.09 -13.58
N PHE A 110 12.12 -8.66 -12.94
CA PHE A 110 12.73 -7.36 -13.21
C PHE A 110 13.11 -7.23 -14.70
N GLU A 111 13.85 -8.21 -15.24
CA GLU A 111 14.25 -8.17 -16.65
C GLU A 111 13.06 -8.12 -17.61
N LYS A 112 11.97 -8.82 -17.28
CA LYS A 112 10.74 -8.82 -18.09
C LYS A 112 10.05 -7.46 -18.13
N TYR A 113 10.10 -6.69 -17.05
CA TYR A 113 9.24 -5.51 -16.86
C TYR A 113 9.98 -4.18 -16.71
N LYS A 114 11.32 -4.19 -16.67
CA LYS A 114 12.13 -2.99 -16.44
C LYS A 114 11.85 -1.83 -17.43
N ASP A 115 11.60 -2.15 -18.69
CA ASP A 115 11.37 -1.13 -19.72
C ASP A 115 10.02 -0.43 -19.53
N ILE A 116 8.99 -1.15 -19.11
CA ILE A 116 7.69 -0.57 -18.73
C ILE A 116 7.85 0.33 -17.51
N CYS A 117 8.58 -0.12 -16.49
CA CYS A 117 8.86 0.70 -15.31
C CYS A 117 9.60 2.00 -15.69
N LYS A 118 10.59 1.91 -16.58
CA LYS A 118 11.34 3.06 -17.08
C LYS A 118 10.44 4.04 -17.83
N GLN A 119 9.53 3.55 -18.66
CA GLN A 119 8.57 4.37 -19.41
C GLN A 119 7.71 5.24 -18.49
N TYR A 120 7.27 4.71 -17.33
CA TYR A 120 6.44 5.43 -16.37
C TYR A 120 7.23 6.12 -15.25
N GLY A 121 8.57 6.07 -15.29
CA GLY A 121 9.44 6.67 -14.26
C GLY A 121 9.29 6.02 -12.88
N VAL A 122 8.98 4.72 -12.85
CA VAL A 122 8.78 3.96 -11.60
C VAL A 122 10.12 3.57 -10.99
N SER A 123 10.30 3.86 -9.71
CA SER A 123 11.45 3.35 -8.93
C SER A 123 11.31 1.85 -8.71
N VAL A 124 12.38 1.10 -8.91
CA VAL A 124 12.34 -0.36 -8.81
C VAL A 124 13.23 -0.91 -7.71
N GLY A 125 12.73 -1.93 -7.01
CA GLY A 125 13.46 -2.76 -6.06
C GLY A 125 13.37 -4.23 -6.45
N CYS A 126 14.32 -5.05 -5.98
CA CYS A 126 14.29 -6.49 -6.16
C CYS A 126 14.60 -7.20 -4.84
N LEU A 127 13.73 -8.14 -4.44
CA LEU A 127 13.97 -9.02 -3.31
C LEU A 127 14.84 -10.19 -3.78
N CYS A 128 16.14 -10.09 -3.60
CA CYS A 128 17.05 -11.21 -3.81
C CYS A 128 17.15 -12.04 -2.52
N LYS A 129 16.64 -13.28 -2.55
CA LYS A 129 17.00 -14.26 -1.54
C LYS A 129 18.45 -14.65 -1.77
N VAL A 130 19.35 -14.16 -0.94
CA VAL A 130 20.70 -14.72 -0.86
C VAL A 130 20.56 -16.09 -0.19
N HIS A 131 20.69 -17.18 -0.95
CA HIS A 131 20.90 -18.50 -0.38
C HIS A 131 22.25 -18.45 0.36
N ARG A 132 22.20 -18.30 1.68
CA ARG A 132 23.32 -18.73 2.49
C ARG A 132 23.31 -20.25 2.42
N ASP A 133 24.28 -20.81 1.71
CA ASP A 133 24.68 -22.19 1.93
C ASP A 133 25.10 -22.32 3.39
N CYS A 134 24.19 -22.83 4.23
CA CYS A 134 24.55 -23.31 5.56
C CYS A 134 25.40 -24.55 5.34
N ARG A 135 26.74 -24.40 5.38
CA ARG A 135 27.63 -25.51 5.65
C ARG A 135 27.66 -25.78 7.14
#